data_980bcef311d0e8abe0aabaa49927958a
#
_entry.id   980bcef311d0e8abe0aabaa49927958a
#
_cell.length_a   1.000
_cell.length_b   1.000
_cell.length_c   1.000
_cell.angle_alpha   90.00
_cell.angle_beta   90.00
_cell.angle_gamma   90.00
#
_symmetry.space_group_name_H-M   'P 1'
#
loop_
_entity.id
_entity.type
_entity.pdbx_description
1 polymer ?
#
loop_
_entity_poly.entity_id
_entity_poly.type
_entity_poly.pdbx_seq_one_letter_code
_entity_poly.pdbx_strand_id
1 'polypeptide(L)'
;MGAVLYSFRRCPYAMRARMALHISGLDFEHREITLRDKPAAMLNASPKGTVPVFITQDGHVIEESLDVINYALSRSDPENWLGVNPERTSELIADNDGPFKSHLDRYKYASRYADDQPRGAVNHDHRKAAEPYLAALNSQLGESPYLFGQKQSLADIAIFPFIRQFSNVCLLYTSPSPRD
;
A
#
# COMPACT_ATOMS: atom_id res chain seq x y z
N MET A 1 14.88 21.33 -8.95
CA MET A 1 15.22 20.12 -8.15
C MET A 1 14.57 18.95 -8.82
N GLY A 2 15.15 17.72 -8.76
CA GLY A 2 14.46 16.53 -9.25
C GLY A 2 13.23 16.20 -8.38
N ALA A 3 12.32 15.37 -8.89
CA ALA A 3 11.22 14.88 -8.08
C ALA A 3 11.74 13.97 -6.95
N VAL A 4 11.05 13.94 -5.80
CA VAL A 4 11.48 13.19 -4.61
C VAL A 4 10.32 12.39 -4.04
N LEU A 5 10.55 11.10 -3.75
CA LEU A 5 9.60 10.26 -3.03
C LEU A 5 10.15 9.91 -1.63
N TYR A 6 9.50 10.37 -0.59
CA TYR A 6 9.70 9.84 0.76
C TYR A 6 8.85 8.59 0.97
N SER A 7 9.48 7.52 1.38
CA SER A 7 8.87 6.20 1.41
C SER A 7 9.36 5.37 2.59
N PHE A 8 8.53 4.43 3.02
CA PHE A 8 8.93 3.39 3.96
C PHE A 8 8.67 2.02 3.33
N ARG A 9 9.71 1.20 3.22
CA ARG A 9 9.71 -0.08 2.48
C ARG A 9 8.58 -1.04 2.85
N ARG A 10 8.16 -1.06 4.14
CA ARG A 10 7.11 -1.96 4.66
C ARG A 10 5.70 -1.36 4.62
N CYS A 11 5.56 -0.09 4.30
CA CYS A 11 4.25 0.56 4.20
C CYS A 11 3.54 0.15 2.91
N PRO A 12 2.34 -0.46 2.97
CA PRO A 12 1.62 -0.90 1.77
C PRO A 12 1.22 0.28 0.88
N TYR A 13 0.85 1.42 1.45
CA TYR A 13 0.54 2.64 0.71
C TYR A 13 1.76 3.15 -0.07
N ALA A 14 2.92 3.25 0.59
CA ALA A 14 4.15 3.66 -0.07
C ALA A 14 4.62 2.62 -1.11
N MET A 15 4.32 1.35 -0.91
CA MET A 15 4.69 0.28 -1.85
C MET A 15 3.93 0.43 -3.17
N ARG A 16 2.59 0.62 -3.14
CA ARG A 16 1.81 0.79 -4.38
C ARG A 16 2.18 2.07 -5.13
N ALA A 17 2.49 3.16 -4.42
CA ALA A 17 2.99 4.38 -5.03
C ALA A 17 4.34 4.18 -5.74
N ARG A 18 5.30 3.47 -5.10
CA ARG A 18 6.58 3.12 -5.74
C ARG A 18 6.39 2.32 -7.01
N MET A 19 5.51 1.32 -7.01
CA MET A 19 5.25 0.49 -8.20
C MET A 19 4.74 1.32 -9.37
N ALA A 20 3.78 2.22 -9.11
CA ALA A 20 3.26 3.09 -10.15
C ALA A 20 4.30 4.09 -10.69
N LEU A 21 5.10 4.70 -9.82
CA LEU A 21 6.18 5.60 -10.24
C LEU A 21 7.24 4.87 -11.06
N HIS A 22 7.57 3.63 -10.72
CA HIS A 22 8.53 2.84 -11.50
C HIS A 22 7.99 2.46 -12.87
N ILE A 23 6.76 1.97 -12.96
CA ILE A 23 6.21 1.57 -14.27
C ILE A 23 5.99 2.75 -15.19
N SER A 24 5.66 3.93 -14.66
CA SER A 24 5.49 5.13 -15.44
C SER A 24 6.81 5.65 -16.07
N GLY A 25 7.95 5.17 -15.58
CA GLY A 25 9.26 5.61 -16.05
C GLY A 25 9.63 7.04 -15.63
N LEU A 26 8.91 7.64 -14.69
CA LEU A 26 9.24 8.95 -14.14
C LEU A 26 10.57 8.88 -13.38
N ASP A 27 11.42 9.88 -13.61
CA ASP A 27 12.67 10.04 -12.88
C ASP A 27 12.41 10.72 -11.53
N PHE A 28 12.85 10.10 -10.44
CA PHE A 28 12.71 10.63 -9.09
C PHE A 28 13.77 10.07 -8.12
N GLU A 29 14.11 10.85 -7.13
CA GLU A 29 14.95 10.41 -6.02
C GLU A 29 14.10 9.66 -5.00
N HIS A 30 14.43 8.39 -4.74
CA HIS A 30 13.79 7.61 -3.69
C HIS A 30 14.51 7.81 -2.35
N ARG A 31 13.82 8.38 -1.37
CA ARG A 31 14.29 8.56 0.00
C ARG A 31 13.58 7.62 0.95
N GLU A 32 14.24 6.56 1.34
CA GLU A 32 13.76 5.68 2.41
C GLU A 32 13.85 6.39 3.76
N ILE A 33 12.77 6.32 4.56
CA ILE A 33 12.73 6.98 5.87
C ILE A 33 12.67 5.97 7.01
N THR A 34 13.05 6.44 8.21
CA THR A 34 12.77 5.76 9.47
C THR A 34 11.55 6.41 10.13
N LEU A 35 10.50 5.63 10.45
CA LEU A 35 9.24 6.18 10.98
C LEU A 35 9.40 6.88 12.34
N ARG A 36 10.44 6.51 13.12
CA ARG A 36 10.74 7.11 14.43
C ARG A 36 11.54 8.41 14.32
N ASP A 37 12.23 8.59 13.18
CA ASP A 37 13.10 9.73 12.91
C ASP A 37 12.84 10.20 11.48
N LYS A 38 11.81 11.02 11.33
CA LYS A 38 11.38 11.50 10.01
C LYS A 38 12.20 12.74 9.63
N PRO A 39 12.68 12.82 8.38
CA PRO A 39 13.45 13.98 7.91
C PRO A 39 12.65 15.29 8.04
N ALA A 40 13.28 16.35 8.54
CA ALA A 40 12.65 17.67 8.66
C ALA A 40 12.11 18.18 7.32
N ALA A 41 12.84 17.93 6.22
CA ALA A 41 12.39 18.31 4.88
C ALA A 41 11.08 17.61 4.47
N MET A 42 10.87 16.35 4.88
CA MET A 42 9.60 15.65 4.67
C MET A 42 8.48 16.28 5.50
N LEU A 43 8.73 16.55 6.79
CA LEU A 43 7.74 17.12 7.69
C LEU A 43 7.34 18.57 7.32
N ASN A 44 8.28 19.35 6.77
CA ASN A 44 8.00 20.67 6.24
C ASN A 44 7.11 20.61 4.98
N ALA A 45 7.32 19.62 4.13
CA ALA A 45 6.49 19.42 2.94
C ALA A 45 5.11 18.82 3.28
N SER A 46 5.08 17.89 4.23
CA SER A 46 3.87 17.18 4.67
C SER A 46 3.83 17.08 6.20
N PRO A 47 3.22 18.07 6.90
CA PRO A 47 3.09 18.05 8.36
C PRO A 47 2.32 16.84 8.90
N LYS A 48 1.48 16.21 8.09
CA LYS A 48 0.79 14.95 8.37
C LYS A 48 1.77 13.83 8.76
N GLY A 49 3.00 13.86 8.22
CA GLY A 49 4.07 12.94 8.59
C GLY A 49 3.80 11.48 8.26
N THR A 50 2.91 11.19 7.30
CA THR A 50 2.66 9.85 6.76
C THR A 50 3.44 9.62 5.47
N VAL A 51 3.56 8.37 5.03
CA VAL A 51 4.15 8.00 3.73
C VAL A 51 3.15 7.22 2.90
N PRO A 52 3.21 7.41 1.54
CA PRO A 52 4.19 8.15 0.76
C PRO A 52 4.01 9.67 0.85
N VAL A 53 5.08 10.42 0.62
CA VAL A 53 5.04 11.84 0.23
C VAL A 53 5.85 11.98 -1.04
N PHE A 54 5.22 12.42 -2.11
CA PHE A 54 5.86 12.66 -3.39
C PHE A 54 5.90 14.15 -3.70
N ILE A 55 7.09 14.67 -3.93
CA ILE A 55 7.30 16.07 -4.33
C ILE A 55 7.72 16.05 -5.80
N THR A 56 6.92 16.67 -6.64
CA THR A 56 7.15 16.75 -8.07
C THR A 56 8.30 17.71 -8.42
N GLN A 57 8.77 17.71 -9.68
CA GLN A 57 9.88 18.59 -10.11
C GLN A 57 9.54 20.09 -9.97
N ASP A 58 8.27 20.45 -10.11
CA ASP A 58 7.74 21.81 -9.95
C ASP A 58 7.38 22.15 -8.49
N GLY A 59 7.66 21.22 -7.54
CA GLY A 59 7.48 21.45 -6.10
C GLY A 59 6.09 21.16 -5.59
N HIS A 60 5.17 20.60 -6.39
CA HIS A 60 3.85 20.18 -5.92
C HIS A 60 3.98 18.95 -5.00
N VAL A 61 3.27 18.95 -3.86
CA VAL A 61 3.29 17.87 -2.87
C VAL A 61 2.07 17.00 -3.00
N ILE A 62 2.27 15.68 -3.13
CA ILE A 62 1.22 14.67 -3.22
C ILE A 62 1.40 13.70 -2.05
N GLU A 63 0.40 13.61 -1.18
CA GLU A 63 0.47 12.88 0.09
C GLU A 63 -0.27 11.54 0.10
N GLU A 64 -1.30 11.38 -0.75
CA GLU A 64 -2.07 10.15 -0.82
C GLU A 64 -1.54 9.21 -1.90
N SER A 65 -1.44 7.95 -1.56
CA SER A 65 -0.84 6.95 -2.46
C SER A 65 -1.60 6.76 -3.77
N LEU A 66 -2.93 6.88 -3.76
CA LEU A 66 -3.73 6.81 -4.99
C LEU A 66 -3.53 8.05 -5.86
N ASP A 67 -3.34 9.23 -5.25
CA ASP A 67 -3.04 10.44 -6.00
C ASP A 67 -1.64 10.38 -6.63
N VAL A 68 -0.66 9.79 -5.93
CA VAL A 68 0.66 9.51 -6.52
C VAL A 68 0.55 8.55 -7.71
N ILE A 69 -0.26 7.50 -7.59
CA ILE A 69 -0.54 6.55 -8.67
C ILE A 69 -1.15 7.27 -9.87
N ASN A 70 -2.22 8.03 -9.63
CA ASN A 70 -2.92 8.78 -10.69
C ASN A 70 -1.97 9.80 -11.35
N TYR A 71 -1.18 10.51 -10.56
CA TYR A 71 -0.17 11.43 -11.09
C TYR A 71 0.83 10.72 -12.00
N ALA A 72 1.36 9.59 -11.58
CA ALA A 72 2.35 8.83 -12.33
C ALA A 72 1.75 8.26 -13.64
N LEU A 73 0.64 7.54 -13.52
CA LEU A 73 0.04 6.83 -14.65
C LEU A 73 -0.67 7.79 -15.64
N SER A 74 -1.14 8.96 -15.21
CA SER A 74 -1.66 9.98 -16.14
C SER A 74 -0.58 10.55 -17.07
N ARG A 75 0.70 10.44 -16.70
CA ARG A 75 1.84 10.87 -17.54
C ARG A 75 2.34 9.77 -18.45
N SER A 76 2.34 8.54 -17.94
CA SER A 76 2.77 7.38 -18.71
C SER A 76 2.20 6.12 -18.07
N ASP A 77 1.35 5.41 -18.80
CA ASP A 77 0.74 4.14 -18.40
C ASP A 77 1.02 3.08 -19.49
N PRO A 78 2.28 2.60 -19.58
CA PRO A 78 2.69 1.74 -20.68
C PRO A 78 1.99 0.38 -20.71
N GLU A 79 1.45 -0.05 -19.56
CA GLU A 79 0.73 -1.31 -19.44
C GLU A 79 -0.79 -1.16 -19.38
N ASN A 80 -1.28 0.08 -19.53
CA ASN A 80 -2.72 0.41 -19.50
C ASN A 80 -3.42 -0.01 -18.19
N TRP A 81 -2.76 0.20 -17.05
CA TRP A 81 -3.32 -0.18 -15.75
C TRP A 81 -4.59 0.59 -15.39
N LEU A 82 -4.67 1.88 -15.78
CA LEU A 82 -5.84 2.73 -15.53
C LEU A 82 -7.05 2.33 -16.40
N GLY A 83 -6.81 1.78 -17.59
CA GLY A 83 -7.86 1.44 -18.55
C GLY A 83 -8.58 0.11 -18.27
N VAL A 84 -8.06 -0.72 -17.38
CA VAL A 84 -8.61 -2.05 -17.13
C VAL A 84 -9.68 -1.98 -16.02
N ASN A 85 -10.94 -2.15 -16.40
CA ASN A 85 -12.09 -2.23 -15.48
C ASN A 85 -12.10 -1.13 -14.40
N PRO A 86 -12.10 0.17 -14.74
CA PRO A 86 -11.88 1.25 -13.78
C PRO A 86 -12.94 1.29 -12.66
N GLU A 87 -14.20 1.01 -12.98
CA GLU A 87 -15.30 0.99 -12.00
C GLU A 87 -15.05 -0.12 -10.96
N ARG A 88 -14.84 -1.36 -11.43
CA ARG A 88 -14.58 -2.49 -10.54
C ARG A 88 -13.27 -2.34 -9.78
N THR A 89 -12.25 -1.74 -10.38
CA THR A 89 -10.99 -1.39 -9.73
C THR A 89 -11.24 -0.45 -8.54
N SER A 90 -12.05 0.59 -8.74
CA SER A 90 -12.38 1.55 -7.69
C SER A 90 -13.12 0.90 -6.52
N GLU A 91 -14.08 0.02 -6.79
CA GLU A 91 -14.80 -0.75 -5.77
C GLU A 91 -13.85 -1.64 -4.96
N LEU A 92 -13.01 -2.42 -5.63
CA LEU A 92 -12.05 -3.31 -4.95
C LEU A 92 -11.04 -2.55 -4.10
N ILE A 93 -10.59 -1.38 -4.57
CA ILE A 93 -9.68 -0.51 -3.80
C ILE A 93 -10.41 0.08 -2.59
N ALA A 94 -11.67 0.50 -2.73
CA ALA A 94 -12.46 1.02 -1.62
C ALA A 94 -12.67 -0.03 -0.53
N ASP A 95 -13.00 -1.27 -0.90
CA ASP A 95 -13.12 -2.40 0.01
C ASP A 95 -11.79 -2.74 0.70
N ASN A 96 -10.67 -2.66 -0.04
CA ASN A 96 -9.34 -2.86 0.50
C ASN A 96 -8.96 -1.78 1.51
N ASP A 97 -9.10 -0.51 1.15
CA ASP A 97 -8.62 0.62 1.94
C ASP A 97 -9.55 0.92 3.14
N GLY A 98 -10.80 0.50 3.09
CA GLY A 98 -11.80 0.64 4.12
C GLY A 98 -11.93 -0.61 5.02
N PRO A 99 -12.91 -1.50 4.78
CA PRO A 99 -13.22 -2.62 5.66
C PRO A 99 -12.04 -3.57 5.87
N PHE A 100 -11.40 -4.02 4.78
CA PHE A 100 -10.29 -4.96 4.88
C PHE A 100 -9.11 -4.37 5.65
N LYS A 101 -8.73 -3.13 5.34
CA LYS A 101 -7.63 -2.44 6.04
C LYS A 101 -7.91 -2.25 7.52
N SER A 102 -9.15 -1.94 7.89
CA SER A 102 -9.58 -1.85 9.29
C SER A 102 -9.35 -3.17 10.04
N HIS A 103 -9.74 -4.30 9.43
CA HIS A 103 -9.50 -5.61 10.02
C HIS A 103 -8.02 -5.99 10.03
N LEU A 104 -7.28 -5.70 8.97
CA LEU A 104 -5.83 -5.93 8.90
C LEU A 104 -5.08 -5.21 10.02
N ASP A 105 -5.42 -3.95 10.29
CA ASP A 105 -4.76 -3.18 11.36
C ASP A 105 -5.07 -3.75 12.74
N ARG A 106 -6.32 -4.07 13.02
CA ARG A 106 -6.71 -4.68 14.28
C ARG A 106 -6.16 -6.09 14.47
N TYR A 107 -6.05 -6.85 13.39
CA TYR A 107 -5.37 -8.15 13.41
C TYR A 107 -3.91 -7.98 13.78
N LYS A 108 -3.18 -7.12 13.08
CA LYS A 108 -1.74 -6.99 13.18
C LYS A 108 -1.26 -6.23 14.42
N TYR A 109 -2.03 -5.24 14.85
CA TYR A 109 -1.65 -4.31 15.90
C TYR A 109 -2.66 -4.33 17.06
N ALA A 110 -3.03 -5.52 17.53
CA ALA A 110 -4.04 -5.72 18.58
C ALA A 110 -3.82 -4.80 19.80
N SER A 111 -2.57 -4.65 20.24
CA SER A 111 -2.19 -3.77 21.35
C SER A 111 -2.42 -2.26 21.13
N ARG A 112 -2.82 -1.84 19.95
CA ARG A 112 -3.23 -0.44 19.69
C ARG A 112 -4.73 -0.22 19.88
N TYR A 113 -5.48 -1.30 19.99
CA TYR A 113 -6.94 -1.28 20.03
C TYR A 113 -7.54 -1.90 21.30
N ALA A 114 -6.68 -2.51 22.14
CA ALA A 114 -7.07 -3.10 23.40
C ALA A 114 -5.91 -2.99 24.40
N ASP A 115 -6.15 -2.38 25.56
CA ASP A 115 -5.10 -2.07 26.56
C ASP A 115 -4.54 -3.32 27.25
N ASP A 116 -5.30 -4.42 27.25
CA ASP A 116 -4.92 -5.71 27.82
C ASP A 116 -4.03 -6.56 26.90
N GLN A 117 -3.80 -6.11 25.67
CA GLN A 117 -3.03 -6.86 24.68
C GLN A 117 -1.55 -6.49 24.71
N PRO A 118 -0.63 -7.46 24.89
CA PRO A 118 0.79 -7.20 24.86
C PRO A 118 1.25 -6.76 23.46
N ARG A 119 2.35 -6.01 23.44
CA ARG A 119 2.96 -5.60 22.16
C ARG A 119 3.32 -6.83 21.31
N GLY A 120 2.84 -6.85 20.08
CA GLY A 120 3.04 -7.95 19.17
C GLY A 120 1.92 -8.99 19.19
N ALA A 121 0.94 -8.88 20.11
CA ALA A 121 -0.26 -9.71 20.03
C ALA A 121 -1.00 -9.51 18.71
N VAL A 122 -1.66 -10.57 18.24
CA VAL A 122 -2.53 -10.58 17.07
C VAL A 122 -3.97 -10.90 17.48
N ASN A 123 -4.94 -10.29 16.79
CA ASN A 123 -6.35 -10.54 17.05
C ASN A 123 -6.93 -11.45 15.94
N HIS A 124 -7.16 -12.72 16.29
CA HIS A 124 -7.63 -13.73 15.34
C HIS A 124 -9.08 -13.53 14.88
N ASP A 125 -9.92 -12.84 15.67
CA ASP A 125 -11.30 -12.53 15.25
C ASP A 125 -11.27 -11.54 14.07
N HIS A 126 -10.40 -10.55 14.12
CA HIS A 126 -10.19 -9.63 13.00
C HIS A 126 -9.51 -10.29 11.80
N ARG A 127 -8.65 -11.27 12.02
CA ARG A 127 -8.14 -12.13 10.95
C ARG A 127 -9.30 -12.83 10.23
N LYS A 128 -10.16 -13.50 10.98
CA LYS A 128 -11.32 -14.22 10.44
C LYS A 128 -12.31 -13.28 9.73
N ALA A 129 -12.52 -12.08 10.29
CA ALA A 129 -13.40 -11.07 9.69
C ALA A 129 -12.85 -10.49 8.35
N ALA A 130 -11.56 -10.59 8.11
CA ALA A 130 -10.94 -10.21 6.84
C ALA A 130 -11.03 -11.30 5.75
N GLU A 131 -11.28 -12.56 6.11
CA GLU A 131 -11.29 -13.70 5.17
C GLU A 131 -12.33 -13.59 4.05
N PRO A 132 -13.54 -13.04 4.24
CA PRO A 132 -14.50 -12.86 3.15
C PRO A 132 -13.95 -12.01 1.99
N TYR A 133 -13.21 -10.95 2.30
CA TYR A 133 -12.56 -10.14 1.26
C TYR A 133 -11.49 -10.94 0.49
N LEU A 134 -10.69 -11.72 1.20
CA LEU A 134 -9.68 -12.59 0.58
C LEU A 134 -10.32 -13.67 -0.29
N ALA A 135 -11.44 -14.26 0.16
CA ALA A 135 -12.19 -15.24 -0.61
C ALA A 135 -12.78 -14.62 -1.89
N ALA A 136 -13.28 -13.38 -1.82
CA ALA A 136 -13.78 -12.66 -2.99
C ALA A 136 -12.66 -12.39 -4.00
N LEU A 137 -11.47 -11.95 -3.56
CA LEU A 137 -10.32 -11.77 -4.44
C LEU A 137 -9.85 -13.10 -5.05
N ASN A 138 -9.82 -14.17 -4.27
CA ASN A 138 -9.45 -15.50 -4.76
C ASN A 138 -10.44 -16.01 -5.82
N SER A 139 -11.74 -15.80 -5.62
CA SER A 139 -12.77 -16.11 -6.60
C SER A 139 -12.64 -15.25 -7.86
N GLN A 140 -12.28 -13.97 -7.72
CA GLN A 140 -12.06 -13.05 -8.83
C GLN A 140 -10.84 -13.44 -9.68
N LEU A 141 -9.75 -13.91 -9.04
CA LEU A 141 -8.59 -14.47 -9.74
C LEU A 141 -8.98 -15.70 -10.55
N GLY A 142 -9.79 -16.62 -9.99
CA GLY A 142 -10.16 -17.86 -10.65
C GLY A 142 -8.93 -18.63 -11.12
N GLU A 143 -8.84 -18.88 -12.42
CA GLU A 143 -7.68 -19.51 -13.08
C GLU A 143 -6.73 -18.50 -13.74
N SER A 144 -7.00 -17.20 -13.57
CA SER A 144 -6.21 -16.13 -14.17
C SER A 144 -5.05 -15.72 -13.27
N PRO A 145 -3.90 -15.30 -13.81
CA PRO A 145 -2.76 -14.86 -13.02
C PRO A 145 -2.97 -13.50 -12.32
N TYR A 146 -3.94 -12.71 -12.79
CA TYR A 146 -4.27 -11.39 -12.25
C TYR A 146 -5.78 -11.20 -12.10
N LEU A 147 -6.20 -10.21 -11.31
CA LEU A 147 -7.60 -9.96 -10.97
C LEU A 147 -8.53 -9.78 -12.18
N PHE A 148 -8.01 -9.25 -13.28
CA PHE A 148 -8.78 -9.02 -14.51
C PHE A 148 -8.22 -9.77 -15.74
N GLY A 149 -7.62 -10.94 -15.55
CA GLY A 149 -7.20 -11.81 -16.61
C GLY A 149 -5.69 -12.00 -16.75
N GLN A 150 -5.15 -11.84 -17.97
CA GLN A 150 -3.79 -12.25 -18.29
C GLN A 150 -2.73 -11.15 -18.05
N LYS A 151 -3.14 -9.90 -17.79
CA LYS A 151 -2.26 -8.77 -17.56
C LYS A 151 -2.54 -8.11 -16.23
N GLN A 152 -1.51 -7.54 -15.63
CA GLN A 152 -1.63 -6.71 -14.43
C GLN A 152 -2.54 -5.50 -14.70
N SER A 153 -3.24 -5.10 -13.66
CA SER A 153 -4.08 -3.92 -13.63
C SER A 153 -3.77 -3.06 -12.41
N LEU A 154 -4.37 -1.87 -12.36
CA LEU A 154 -4.29 -1.02 -11.18
C LEU A 154 -4.82 -1.74 -9.93
N ALA A 155 -5.87 -2.59 -10.05
CA ALA A 155 -6.40 -3.35 -8.91
C ALA A 155 -5.33 -4.24 -8.29
N ASP A 156 -4.57 -4.99 -9.11
CA ASP A 156 -3.51 -5.87 -8.61
C ASP A 156 -2.45 -5.08 -7.83
N ILE A 157 -1.99 -3.98 -8.41
CA ILE A 157 -0.91 -3.16 -7.84
C ILE A 157 -1.37 -2.42 -6.57
N ALA A 158 -2.61 -1.96 -6.54
CA ALA A 158 -3.15 -1.23 -5.41
C ALA A 158 -3.42 -2.14 -4.20
N ILE A 159 -3.83 -3.39 -4.44
CA ILE A 159 -4.30 -4.33 -3.41
C ILE A 159 -3.18 -5.25 -2.90
N PHE A 160 -2.32 -5.77 -3.80
CA PHE A 160 -1.25 -6.71 -3.46
C PHE A 160 -0.44 -6.35 -2.20
N PRO A 161 0.00 -5.09 -1.98
CA PRO A 161 0.80 -4.75 -0.80
C PRO A 161 0.10 -5.02 0.54
N PHE A 162 -1.22 -4.90 0.56
CA PHE A 162 -2.03 -5.14 1.75
C PHE A 162 -2.22 -6.64 2.00
N ILE A 163 -2.49 -7.41 0.94
CA ILE A 163 -2.56 -8.88 1.03
C ILE A 163 -1.22 -9.45 1.50
N ARG A 164 -0.10 -8.95 0.93
CA ARG A 164 1.24 -9.28 1.40
C ARG A 164 1.45 -8.93 2.88
N GLN A 165 0.98 -7.77 3.33
CA GLN A 165 1.08 -7.38 4.74
C GLN A 165 0.26 -8.33 5.62
N PHE A 166 -0.94 -8.70 5.21
CA PHE A 166 -1.82 -9.63 5.92
C PHE A 166 -1.16 -11.01 6.07
N SER A 167 -0.66 -11.58 4.98
CA SER A 167 -0.02 -12.90 4.99
C SER A 167 1.24 -12.95 5.86
N ASN A 168 2.02 -11.86 5.89
CA ASN A 168 3.27 -11.78 6.64
C ASN A 168 3.07 -11.58 8.17
N VAL A 169 1.86 -11.34 8.66
CA VAL A 169 1.62 -11.22 10.10
C VAL A 169 1.97 -12.51 10.82
N CYS A 170 1.62 -13.67 10.28
CA CYS A 170 1.99 -14.97 10.85
C CYS A 170 3.49 -15.28 10.71
N LEU A 171 4.11 -14.91 9.59
CA LEU A 171 5.52 -15.21 9.34
C LEU A 171 6.48 -14.40 10.23
N LEU A 172 6.08 -13.22 10.70
CA LEU A 172 6.87 -12.41 11.62
C LEU A 172 7.01 -13.05 13.01
N TYR A 173 6.13 -13.99 13.36
CA TYR A 173 6.20 -14.73 14.62
C TYR A 173 7.02 -16.03 14.55
N THR A 174 7.21 -16.56 13.36
CA THR A 174 7.91 -17.83 13.14
C THR A 174 9.36 -17.68 12.70
N SER A 175 9.77 -16.47 12.35
CA SER A 175 11.14 -16.18 11.94
C SER A 175 11.55 -14.80 12.44
N PRO A 176 12.53 -14.70 13.34
CA PRO A 176 13.06 -13.39 13.75
C PRO A 176 13.58 -12.68 12.51
N SER A 177 13.02 -11.50 12.24
CA SER A 177 13.54 -10.65 11.18
C SER A 177 14.94 -10.17 11.59
N PRO A 178 15.96 -10.35 10.77
CA PRO A 178 17.31 -9.82 11.08
C PRO A 178 17.37 -8.28 11.08
N ARG A 179 16.22 -7.60 11.13
CA ARG A 179 16.06 -6.14 10.98
C ARG A 179 15.12 -5.50 12.02
N ASP A 180 14.75 -6.23 13.07
CA ASP A 180 14.01 -5.66 14.21
C ASP A 180 14.96 -5.20 15.29
#